data_7bda45902f11f72d347abe6ac09c8d43
#
_entry.id   7bda45902f11f72d347abe6ac09c8d43
#
_cell.length_a   1.000
_cell.length_b   1.000
_cell.length_c   1.000
_cell.angle_alpha   90.00
_cell.angle_beta   90.00
_cell.angle_gamma   90.00
#
_symmetry.space_group_name_H-M   'P 1'
#
loop_
_entity.id
_entity.type
_entity.pdbx_description
1 polymer ?
#
loop_
_entity_poly.entity_id
_entity_poly.type
_entity_poly.pdbx_seq_one_letter_code
_entity_poly.pdbx_strand_id
1 'polypeptide(L)'
;MLVDSSNYAAGSTVTGAIRQASQATGTSFNYLLATAQVESGLNPQAGAATSSARGLFQFIEQTWLGTIKQSGAQLGYGRYADAISKTSSGHYQVSDPAMRAEILKLRNDPTANAVMAGAFTKANADYLATKLGRQPSEGELYIAHFLGAGGAARLISLAAANPTAKGADYFPNAANANSSIFYDRATGHARSLAQVRDVLTARYDVARNDAVRAAQAASAASAANTRTWPTLRTPLGVISELNRKPT
;
A
#
# COMPACT_ATOMS: atom_id res chain seq x y z
N MET A 1 23.71 8.65 -20.98
CA MET A 1 22.80 8.85 -19.85
C MET A 1 22.96 7.65 -18.92
N LEU A 2 23.61 7.83 -17.77
CA LEU A 2 23.73 6.77 -16.76
C LEU A 2 22.39 6.68 -16.06
N VAL A 3 21.68 5.57 -16.24
CA VAL A 3 20.47 5.26 -15.48
C VAL A 3 20.90 4.99 -14.06
N ASP A 4 20.40 5.78 -13.12
CA ASP A 4 20.78 5.72 -11.71
C ASP A 4 20.43 4.33 -11.13
N SER A 5 21.47 3.50 -10.94
CA SER A 5 21.33 2.13 -10.42
C SER A 5 20.75 2.09 -8.99
N SER A 6 20.80 3.21 -8.25
CA SER A 6 20.23 3.32 -6.90
C SER A 6 18.69 3.30 -6.92
N ASN A 7 18.06 3.92 -7.91
CA ASN A 7 16.60 3.88 -8.07
C ASN A 7 16.08 2.50 -8.49
N TYR A 8 16.87 1.74 -9.26
CA TYR A 8 16.50 0.38 -9.66
C TYR A 8 16.56 -0.60 -8.46
N ALA A 9 17.59 -0.48 -7.63
CA ALA A 9 17.73 -1.30 -6.42
C ALA A 9 16.63 -0.97 -5.38
N ALA A 10 16.31 0.30 -5.17
CA ALA A 10 15.23 0.72 -4.27
C ALA A 10 13.85 0.24 -4.74
N GLY A 11 13.54 0.33 -6.04
CA GLY A 11 12.29 -0.16 -6.61
C GLY A 11 12.13 -1.69 -6.47
N SER A 12 13.21 -2.45 -6.62
CA SER A 12 13.19 -3.91 -6.41
C SER A 12 12.93 -4.28 -4.95
N THR A 13 13.49 -3.51 -4.00
CA THR A 13 13.28 -3.71 -2.55
C THR A 13 11.83 -3.41 -2.15
N VAL A 14 11.24 -2.32 -2.64
CA VAL A 14 9.86 -1.93 -2.37
C VAL A 14 8.87 -2.95 -2.95
N THR A 15 9.07 -3.34 -4.21
CA THR A 15 8.22 -4.37 -4.85
C THR A 15 8.34 -5.73 -4.14
N GLY A 16 9.53 -6.08 -3.67
CA GLY A 16 9.77 -7.27 -2.84
C GLY A 16 9.00 -7.22 -1.52
N ALA A 17 9.05 -6.08 -0.81
CA ALA A 17 8.32 -5.85 0.43
C ALA A 17 6.79 -5.96 0.23
N ILE A 18 6.25 -5.38 -0.83
CA ILE A 18 4.82 -5.47 -1.18
C ILE A 18 4.43 -6.93 -1.51
N ARG A 19 5.27 -7.68 -2.21
CA ARG A 19 5.03 -9.10 -2.50
C ARG A 19 5.01 -9.94 -1.22
N GLN A 20 5.95 -9.72 -0.32
CA GLN A 20 5.99 -10.37 0.99
C GLN A 20 4.73 -10.03 1.80
N ALA A 21 4.31 -8.78 1.81
CA ALA A 21 3.09 -8.34 2.48
C ALA A 21 1.84 -9.03 1.92
N SER A 22 1.73 -9.13 0.60
CA SER A 22 0.64 -9.86 -0.07
C SER A 22 0.58 -11.32 0.36
N GLN A 23 1.72 -11.99 0.40
CA GLN A 23 1.82 -13.40 0.84
C GLN A 23 1.47 -13.58 2.32
N ALA A 24 1.95 -12.68 3.19
CA ALA A 24 1.74 -12.76 4.63
C ALA A 24 0.30 -12.46 5.06
N THR A 25 -0.42 -11.61 4.31
CA THR A 25 -1.74 -11.11 4.70
C THR A 25 -2.90 -11.60 3.83
N GLY A 26 -2.59 -12.20 2.67
CA GLY A 26 -3.60 -12.57 1.66
C GLY A 26 -4.19 -11.39 0.89
N THR A 27 -3.69 -10.17 1.11
CA THR A 27 -4.14 -8.97 0.38
C THR A 27 -3.56 -8.96 -1.03
N SER A 28 -4.35 -8.55 -2.03
CA SER A 28 -3.93 -8.46 -3.43
C SER A 28 -2.63 -7.66 -3.59
N PHE A 29 -1.63 -8.25 -4.25
CA PHE A 29 -0.39 -7.56 -4.61
C PHE A 29 -0.65 -6.30 -5.44
N ASN A 30 -1.54 -6.41 -6.43
CA ASN A 30 -1.87 -5.28 -7.31
C ASN A 30 -2.56 -4.15 -6.53
N TYR A 31 -3.42 -4.49 -5.56
CA TYR A 31 -4.03 -3.49 -4.68
C TYR A 31 -2.99 -2.75 -3.85
N LEU A 32 -2.08 -3.47 -3.19
CA LEU A 32 -1.03 -2.87 -2.38
C LEU A 32 -0.09 -2.01 -3.23
N LEU A 33 0.31 -2.50 -4.42
CA LEU A 33 1.18 -1.74 -5.32
C LEU A 33 0.53 -0.44 -5.79
N ALA A 34 -0.73 -0.51 -6.23
CA ALA A 34 -1.49 0.66 -6.65
C ALA A 34 -1.67 1.67 -5.52
N THR A 35 -2.02 1.21 -4.31
CA THR A 35 -2.18 2.08 -3.14
C THR A 35 -0.85 2.76 -2.79
N ALA A 36 0.27 2.03 -2.73
CA ALA A 36 1.59 2.62 -2.46
C ALA A 36 2.01 3.64 -3.53
N GLN A 37 1.64 3.41 -4.79
CA GLN A 37 1.87 4.37 -5.88
C GLN A 37 1.10 5.66 -5.65
N VAL A 38 -0.18 5.58 -5.26
CA VAL A 38 -1.02 6.78 -4.97
C VAL A 38 -0.49 7.55 -3.78
N GLU A 39 -0.17 6.84 -2.68
CA GLU A 39 0.11 7.45 -1.39
C GLU A 39 1.51 8.09 -1.32
N SER A 40 2.49 7.49 -1.98
CA SER A 40 3.89 7.91 -1.84
C SER A 40 4.70 7.92 -3.13
N GLY A 41 4.12 7.52 -4.26
CA GLY A 41 4.91 7.26 -5.47
C GLY A 41 5.95 6.15 -5.27
N LEU A 42 5.65 5.15 -4.44
CA LEU A 42 6.56 4.06 -4.03
C LEU A 42 7.78 4.54 -3.22
N ASN A 43 7.71 5.71 -2.59
CA ASN A 43 8.80 6.23 -1.75
C ASN A 43 8.60 5.80 -0.27
N PRO A 44 9.45 4.91 0.29
CA PRO A 44 9.33 4.46 1.68
C PRO A 44 9.67 5.56 2.70
N GLN A 45 10.32 6.64 2.27
CA GLN A 45 10.67 7.77 3.13
C GLN A 45 9.68 8.95 2.99
N ALA A 46 8.58 8.76 2.26
CA ALA A 46 7.59 9.82 2.08
C ALA A 46 7.00 10.27 3.41
N GLY A 47 6.85 11.57 3.55
CA GLY A 47 6.27 12.20 4.73
C GLY A 47 5.45 13.42 4.36
N ALA A 48 4.22 13.50 4.87
CA ALA A 48 3.41 14.69 4.71
C ALA A 48 3.91 15.82 5.62
N ALA A 49 3.99 17.03 5.08
CA ALA A 49 4.43 18.21 5.84
C ALA A 49 3.39 18.66 6.89
N THR A 50 2.11 18.43 6.63
CA THR A 50 0.97 18.92 7.41
C THR A 50 0.28 17.84 8.26
N SER A 51 0.79 16.60 8.23
CA SER A 51 0.23 15.48 9.00
C SER A 51 1.29 14.54 9.55
N SER A 52 0.89 13.58 10.40
CA SER A 52 1.78 12.53 10.90
C SER A 52 1.97 11.37 9.91
N ALA A 53 1.43 11.46 8.69
CA ALA A 53 1.51 10.40 7.68
C ALA A 53 2.96 10.13 7.24
N ARG A 54 3.34 8.84 7.17
CA ARG A 54 4.71 8.40 6.84
C ARG A 54 4.71 7.08 6.06
N GLY A 55 5.74 6.91 5.23
CA GLY A 55 6.10 5.67 4.56
C GLY A 55 5.29 5.41 3.30
N LEU A 56 5.44 4.19 2.77
CA LEU A 56 4.83 3.77 1.49
C LEU A 56 3.31 3.97 1.43
N PHE A 57 2.61 3.71 2.55
CA PHE A 57 1.15 3.74 2.63
C PHE A 57 0.64 4.92 3.48
N GLN A 58 1.48 5.91 3.75
CA GLN A 58 1.14 7.16 4.45
C GLN A 58 0.34 6.94 5.75
N PHE A 59 0.78 5.96 6.58
CA PHE A 59 0.14 5.70 7.86
C PHE A 59 0.24 6.90 8.80
N ILE A 60 -0.90 7.39 9.27
CA ILE A 60 -0.97 8.27 10.43
C ILE A 60 -0.72 7.48 11.72
N GLU A 61 -0.25 8.17 12.75
CA GLU A 61 0.21 7.53 13.99
C GLU A 61 -0.84 6.60 14.62
N GLN A 62 -2.06 7.06 14.81
CA GLN A 62 -3.10 6.27 15.48
C GLN A 62 -3.49 5.00 14.71
N THR A 63 -3.59 5.10 13.39
CA THR A 63 -3.85 3.93 12.54
C THR A 63 -2.68 2.95 12.58
N TRP A 64 -1.44 3.45 12.56
CA TRP A 64 -0.24 2.64 12.69
C TRP A 64 -0.19 1.85 13.99
N LEU A 65 -0.32 2.54 15.12
CA LEU A 65 -0.32 1.90 16.44
C LEU A 65 -1.46 0.89 16.57
N GLY A 66 -2.66 1.25 16.10
CA GLY A 66 -3.82 0.36 16.12
C GLY A 66 -3.62 -0.91 15.30
N THR A 67 -3.04 -0.79 14.10
CA THR A 67 -2.77 -1.94 13.23
C THR A 67 -1.72 -2.87 13.84
N ILE A 68 -0.61 -2.32 14.38
CA ILE A 68 0.39 -3.13 15.09
C ILE A 68 -0.24 -3.82 16.31
N LYS A 69 -1.04 -3.10 17.11
CA LYS A 69 -1.71 -3.69 18.28
C LYS A 69 -2.58 -4.88 17.91
N GLN A 70 -3.33 -4.76 16.80
CA GLN A 70 -4.31 -5.76 16.39
C GLN A 70 -3.68 -6.96 15.66
N SER A 71 -2.69 -6.72 14.82
CA SER A 71 -2.16 -7.72 13.90
C SER A 71 -0.66 -8.02 14.08
N GLY A 72 0.05 -7.19 14.83
CA GLY A 72 1.50 -7.26 14.94
C GLY A 72 2.03 -8.57 15.48
N ALA A 73 1.36 -9.16 16.49
CA ALA A 73 1.81 -10.41 17.09
C ALA A 73 1.87 -11.56 16.07
N GLN A 74 0.88 -11.66 15.18
CA GLN A 74 0.80 -12.70 14.14
C GLN A 74 1.77 -12.47 12.98
N LEU A 75 2.29 -11.26 12.82
CA LEU A 75 3.12 -10.83 11.71
C LEU A 75 4.60 -10.60 12.10
N GLY A 76 5.02 -11.07 13.27
CA GLY A 76 6.41 -10.96 13.74
C GLY A 76 6.74 -9.65 14.47
N TYR A 77 5.74 -8.82 14.80
CA TYR A 77 5.89 -7.55 15.52
C TYR A 77 5.31 -7.62 16.95
N GLY A 78 5.31 -8.82 17.59
CA GLY A 78 4.70 -9.07 18.87
C GLY A 78 5.19 -8.13 19.96
N ARG A 79 6.53 -7.95 20.10
CA ARG A 79 7.12 -7.05 21.12
C ARG A 79 6.60 -5.60 21.04
N TYR A 80 6.29 -5.14 19.83
CA TYR A 80 5.73 -3.81 19.61
C TYR A 80 4.22 -3.78 19.94
N ALA A 81 3.50 -4.83 19.55
CA ALA A 81 2.08 -4.97 19.87
C ALA A 81 1.85 -5.00 21.39
N ASP A 82 2.74 -5.66 22.14
CA ASP A 82 2.66 -5.76 23.61
C ASP A 82 2.89 -4.40 24.28
N ALA A 83 3.80 -3.58 23.73
CA ALA A 83 4.10 -2.24 24.23
C ALA A 83 2.98 -1.20 23.97
N ILE A 84 2.02 -1.51 23.09
CA ILE A 84 0.91 -0.61 22.75
C ILE A 84 -0.29 -0.93 23.64
N SER A 85 -0.84 0.08 24.31
CA SER A 85 -2.09 0.04 25.07
C SER A 85 -3.17 0.89 24.41
N LYS A 86 -4.45 0.58 24.72
CA LYS A 86 -5.60 1.37 24.27
C LYS A 86 -6.22 2.06 25.49
N THR A 87 -6.38 3.38 25.42
CA THR A 87 -7.02 4.18 26.47
C THR A 87 -8.53 3.93 26.50
N SER A 88 -9.19 4.38 27.59
CA SER A 88 -10.66 4.37 27.72
C SER A 88 -11.36 5.20 26.63
N SER A 89 -10.68 6.25 26.13
CA SER A 89 -11.16 7.08 25.01
C SER A 89 -10.93 6.44 23.63
N GLY A 90 -10.33 5.24 23.57
CA GLY A 90 -10.10 4.50 22.33
C GLY A 90 -8.80 4.82 21.61
N HIS A 91 -7.96 5.73 22.11
CA HIS A 91 -6.67 6.08 21.52
C HIS A 91 -5.60 5.01 21.86
N TYR A 92 -4.69 4.79 20.92
CA TYR A 92 -3.53 3.93 21.11
C TYR A 92 -2.34 4.76 21.62
N GLN A 93 -1.63 4.23 22.61
CA GLN A 93 -0.48 4.87 23.24
C GLN A 93 0.63 3.86 23.58
N VAL A 94 1.85 4.38 23.68
CA VAL A 94 3.04 3.65 24.14
C VAL A 94 3.65 4.47 25.27
N SER A 95 3.74 3.91 26.48
CA SER A 95 4.20 4.64 27.67
C SER A 95 5.69 4.90 27.66
N ASP A 96 6.49 3.99 27.11
CA ASP A 96 7.94 4.17 26.94
C ASP A 96 8.24 5.03 25.71
N PRO A 97 8.87 6.22 25.87
CA PRO A 97 9.19 7.10 24.75
C PRO A 97 10.17 6.50 23.75
N ALA A 98 11.13 5.69 24.18
CA ALA A 98 12.12 5.06 23.31
C ALA A 98 11.44 3.99 22.45
N MET A 99 10.63 3.14 23.05
CA MET A 99 9.82 2.14 22.35
C MET A 99 8.83 2.81 21.37
N ARG A 100 8.21 3.91 21.77
CA ARG A 100 7.32 4.67 20.90
C ARG A 100 8.07 5.19 19.67
N ALA A 101 9.26 5.76 19.86
CA ALA A 101 10.07 6.25 18.75
C ALA A 101 10.47 5.10 17.79
N GLU A 102 10.86 3.94 18.33
CA GLU A 102 11.18 2.75 17.54
C GLU A 102 9.98 2.27 16.73
N ILE A 103 8.81 2.14 17.34
CA ILE A 103 7.56 1.75 16.66
C ILE A 103 7.20 2.74 15.54
N LEU A 104 7.31 4.03 15.79
CA LEU A 104 6.98 5.05 14.79
C LEU A 104 8.00 5.10 13.63
N LYS A 105 9.27 4.77 13.89
CA LYS A 105 10.32 4.67 12.86
C LYS A 105 10.05 3.54 11.87
N LEU A 106 9.43 2.45 12.29
CA LEU A 106 9.07 1.33 11.42
C LEU A 106 8.13 1.72 10.26
N ARG A 107 7.45 2.85 10.33
CA ARG A 107 6.66 3.37 9.20
C ARG A 107 7.51 3.68 7.96
N ASN A 108 8.83 3.92 8.15
CA ASN A 108 9.77 4.16 7.06
C ASN A 108 10.49 2.87 6.58
N ASP A 109 10.27 1.75 7.27
CA ASP A 109 10.73 0.44 6.80
C ASP A 109 9.73 -0.12 5.77
N PRO A 110 10.16 -0.39 4.52
CA PRO A 110 9.25 -0.79 3.47
C PRO A 110 8.54 -2.12 3.77
N THR A 111 9.19 -3.07 4.43
CA THR A 111 8.60 -4.36 4.77
C THR A 111 7.56 -4.22 5.87
N ALA A 112 7.91 -3.56 6.97
CA ALA A 112 6.97 -3.33 8.07
C ALA A 112 5.75 -2.53 7.60
N ASN A 113 5.98 -1.46 6.82
CA ASN A 113 4.92 -0.61 6.31
C ASN A 113 3.97 -1.38 5.38
N ALA A 114 4.51 -2.18 4.44
CA ALA A 114 3.70 -2.97 3.51
C ALA A 114 2.93 -4.09 4.21
N VAL A 115 3.54 -4.81 5.15
CA VAL A 115 2.88 -5.88 5.91
C VAL A 115 1.73 -5.32 6.75
N MET A 116 1.93 -4.18 7.43
CA MET A 116 0.85 -3.53 8.18
C MET A 116 -0.24 -2.99 7.25
N ALA A 117 0.09 -2.50 6.05
CA ALA A 117 -0.92 -2.08 5.07
C ALA A 117 -1.77 -3.28 4.59
N GLY A 118 -1.15 -4.42 4.33
CA GLY A 118 -1.86 -5.65 4.00
C GLY A 118 -2.82 -6.08 5.13
N ALA A 119 -2.35 -6.08 6.38
CA ALA A 119 -3.17 -6.42 7.54
C ALA A 119 -4.35 -5.44 7.75
N PHE A 120 -4.08 -4.14 7.63
CA PHE A 120 -5.11 -3.10 7.71
C PHE A 120 -6.17 -3.25 6.61
N THR A 121 -5.72 -3.53 5.38
CA THR A 121 -6.63 -3.76 4.25
C THR A 121 -7.48 -5.00 4.47
N LYS A 122 -6.89 -6.10 4.97
CA LYS A 122 -7.64 -7.31 5.29
C LYS A 122 -8.70 -7.06 6.36
N ALA A 123 -8.37 -6.38 7.44
CA ALA A 123 -9.33 -6.03 8.49
C ALA A 123 -10.46 -5.15 7.95
N ASN A 124 -10.17 -4.19 7.06
CA ASN A 124 -11.19 -3.39 6.37
C ASN A 124 -12.07 -4.26 5.46
N ALA A 125 -11.49 -5.22 4.73
CA ALA A 125 -12.23 -6.13 3.87
C ALA A 125 -13.22 -6.98 4.67
N ASP A 126 -12.77 -7.57 5.77
CA ASP A 126 -13.59 -8.40 6.65
C ASP A 126 -14.75 -7.59 7.27
N TYR A 127 -14.47 -6.36 7.71
CA TYR A 127 -15.50 -5.44 8.22
C TYR A 127 -16.52 -5.08 7.15
N LEU A 128 -16.06 -4.66 5.97
CA LEU A 128 -16.95 -4.30 4.86
C LEU A 128 -17.78 -5.48 4.38
N ALA A 129 -17.19 -6.68 4.27
CA ALA A 129 -17.91 -7.89 3.89
C ALA A 129 -19.09 -8.16 4.84
N THR A 130 -18.84 -8.02 6.15
CA THR A 130 -19.89 -8.15 7.18
C THR A 130 -20.98 -7.09 7.04
N LYS A 131 -20.61 -5.83 6.78
CA LYS A 131 -21.59 -4.73 6.70
C LYS A 131 -22.39 -4.70 5.39
N LEU A 132 -21.77 -5.12 4.29
CA LEU A 132 -22.37 -5.08 2.96
C LEU A 132 -23.05 -6.41 2.57
N GLY A 133 -22.81 -7.50 3.31
CA GLY A 133 -23.30 -8.84 2.96
C GLY A 133 -22.63 -9.43 1.72
N ARG A 134 -21.51 -8.88 1.25
CA ARG A 134 -20.72 -9.32 0.10
C ARG A 134 -19.28 -8.89 0.22
N GLN A 135 -18.40 -9.50 -0.56
CA GLN A 135 -17.00 -9.04 -0.63
C GLN A 135 -16.93 -7.62 -1.23
N PRO A 136 -16.13 -6.72 -0.62
CA PRO A 136 -15.88 -5.41 -1.19
C PRO A 136 -15.00 -5.50 -2.44
N SER A 137 -15.20 -4.58 -3.38
CA SER A 137 -14.28 -4.38 -4.49
C SER A 137 -12.98 -3.69 -4.02
N GLU A 138 -11.91 -3.75 -4.83
CA GLU A 138 -10.67 -3.04 -4.53
C GLU A 138 -10.88 -1.50 -4.43
N GLY A 139 -11.75 -0.92 -5.26
CA GLY A 139 -12.14 0.49 -5.14
C GLY A 139 -12.86 0.80 -3.83
N GLU A 140 -13.70 -0.10 -3.33
CA GLU A 140 -14.36 0.04 -2.02
C GLU A 140 -13.37 -0.10 -0.85
N LEU A 141 -12.34 -0.95 -1.00
CA LEU A 141 -11.23 -1.01 -0.04
C LEU A 141 -10.43 0.30 -0.02
N TYR A 142 -10.25 0.94 -1.16
CA TYR A 142 -9.63 2.26 -1.21
C TYR A 142 -10.48 3.34 -0.53
N ILE A 143 -11.81 3.28 -0.65
CA ILE A 143 -12.70 4.14 0.15
C ILE A 143 -12.48 3.90 1.65
N ALA A 144 -12.28 2.64 2.07
CA ALA A 144 -11.98 2.32 3.47
C ALA A 144 -10.60 2.81 3.94
N HIS A 145 -9.62 2.82 3.05
CA HIS A 145 -8.33 3.47 3.32
C HIS A 145 -8.50 4.97 3.58
N PHE A 146 -9.36 5.63 2.80
CA PHE A 146 -9.59 7.09 2.86
C PHE A 146 -10.53 7.53 4.02
N LEU A 147 -11.65 6.82 4.26
CA LEU A 147 -12.69 7.18 5.25
C LEU A 147 -12.67 6.32 6.53
N GLY A 148 -11.78 5.31 6.60
CA GLY A 148 -11.90 4.21 7.55
C GLY A 148 -13.03 3.25 7.16
N ALA A 149 -13.01 2.01 7.69
CA ALA A 149 -13.97 0.96 7.33
C ALA A 149 -15.44 1.36 7.60
N GLY A 150 -15.70 2.01 8.73
CA GLY A 150 -17.06 2.50 9.08
C GLY A 150 -17.56 3.59 8.15
N GLY A 151 -16.69 4.55 7.79
CA GLY A 151 -16.99 5.61 6.83
C GLY A 151 -17.27 5.06 5.44
N ALA A 152 -16.49 4.09 4.99
CA ALA A 152 -16.68 3.42 3.70
C ALA A 152 -18.00 2.67 3.64
N ALA A 153 -18.30 1.83 4.64
CA ALA A 153 -19.59 1.12 4.70
C ALA A 153 -20.76 2.09 4.63
N ARG A 154 -20.67 3.22 5.38
CA ARG A 154 -21.70 4.26 5.39
C ARG A 154 -21.81 4.94 4.01
N LEU A 155 -20.70 5.32 3.36
CA LEU A 155 -20.74 5.96 2.04
C LEU A 155 -21.34 5.02 0.99
N ILE A 156 -20.90 3.76 0.96
CA ILE A 156 -21.38 2.77 -0.01
C ILE A 156 -22.89 2.54 0.14
N SER A 157 -23.37 2.34 1.37
CA SER A 157 -24.79 2.13 1.65
C SER A 157 -25.63 3.37 1.33
N LEU A 158 -25.17 4.56 1.72
CA LEU A 158 -25.88 5.80 1.45
C LEU A 158 -25.89 6.15 -0.06
N ALA A 159 -24.80 5.89 -0.78
CA ALA A 159 -24.75 6.10 -2.22
C ALA A 159 -25.68 5.16 -3.00
N ALA A 160 -25.99 3.99 -2.46
CA ALA A 160 -26.99 3.09 -3.02
C ALA A 160 -28.43 3.55 -2.70
N ALA A 161 -28.68 4.00 -1.47
CA ALA A 161 -30.03 4.40 -1.03
C ALA A 161 -30.42 5.82 -1.48
N ASN A 162 -29.49 6.77 -1.46
CA ASN A 162 -29.72 8.20 -1.73
C ASN A 162 -28.63 8.79 -2.64
N PRO A 163 -28.48 8.31 -3.90
CA PRO A 163 -27.33 8.62 -4.75
C PRO A 163 -27.17 10.11 -5.05
N THR A 164 -28.23 10.89 -5.05
CA THR A 164 -28.23 12.32 -5.40
C THR A 164 -28.04 13.25 -4.20
N ALA A 165 -28.09 12.73 -2.97
CA ALA A 165 -27.89 13.55 -1.77
C ALA A 165 -26.46 14.10 -1.70
N LYS A 166 -26.27 15.31 -1.16
CA LYS A 166 -24.96 15.97 -1.07
C LYS A 166 -24.03 15.20 -0.12
N GLY A 167 -22.88 14.74 -0.61
CA GLY A 167 -21.93 13.96 0.17
C GLY A 167 -21.36 14.73 1.39
N ALA A 168 -21.12 16.04 1.25
CA ALA A 168 -20.59 16.87 2.31
C ALA A 168 -21.52 16.95 3.55
N ASP A 169 -22.83 16.86 3.37
CA ASP A 169 -23.79 16.91 4.49
C ASP A 169 -23.69 15.65 5.37
N TYR A 170 -23.30 14.53 4.80
CA TYR A 170 -23.14 13.24 5.51
C TYR A 170 -21.72 13.02 6.04
N PHE A 171 -20.71 13.70 5.46
CA PHE A 171 -19.30 13.55 5.80
C PHE A 171 -18.60 14.91 5.98
N PRO A 172 -19.10 15.81 6.86
CA PRO A 172 -18.59 17.18 6.95
C PRO A 172 -17.10 17.27 7.27
N ASN A 173 -16.58 16.45 8.18
CA ASN A 173 -15.15 16.47 8.54
C ASN A 173 -14.27 16.01 7.37
N ALA A 174 -14.68 14.98 6.64
CA ALA A 174 -13.97 14.53 5.47
C ALA A 174 -14.03 15.55 4.33
N ALA A 175 -15.16 16.21 4.14
CA ALA A 175 -15.35 17.26 3.16
C ALA A 175 -14.45 18.48 3.42
N ASN A 176 -14.33 18.90 4.68
CA ASN A 176 -13.46 19.98 5.10
C ASN A 176 -11.98 19.64 4.87
N ALA A 177 -11.57 18.42 5.21
CA ALA A 177 -10.18 17.99 5.05
C ALA A 177 -9.81 17.69 3.58
N ASN A 178 -10.79 17.35 2.73
CA ASN A 178 -10.58 16.86 1.37
C ASN A 178 -11.57 17.48 0.37
N SER A 179 -11.63 18.79 0.30
CA SER A 179 -12.61 19.53 -0.52
C SER A 179 -12.65 19.07 -1.98
N SER A 180 -11.50 18.70 -2.57
CA SER A 180 -11.43 18.23 -3.97
C SER A 180 -12.14 16.90 -4.24
N ILE A 181 -12.48 16.14 -3.21
CA ILE A 181 -13.28 14.92 -3.32
C ILE A 181 -14.77 15.23 -3.24
N PHE A 182 -15.14 16.16 -2.36
CA PHE A 182 -16.53 16.46 -2.05
C PHE A 182 -17.11 17.63 -2.87
N TYR A 183 -16.26 18.40 -3.51
CA TYR A 183 -16.68 19.54 -4.34
C TYR A 183 -16.02 19.46 -5.72
N ASP A 184 -16.76 19.83 -6.74
CA ASP A 184 -16.25 19.94 -8.09
C ASP A 184 -15.35 21.18 -8.20
N ARG A 185 -14.13 21.02 -8.73
CA ARG A 185 -13.15 22.13 -8.77
C ARG A 185 -13.51 23.22 -9.77
N ALA A 186 -14.21 22.86 -10.87
CA ALA A 186 -14.52 23.79 -11.92
C ALA A 186 -15.76 24.65 -11.58
N THR A 187 -16.75 24.03 -10.90
CA THR A 187 -18.05 24.66 -10.62
C THR A 187 -18.21 25.07 -9.16
N GLY A 188 -17.41 24.54 -8.24
CA GLY A 188 -17.57 24.71 -6.79
C GLY A 188 -18.76 23.93 -6.20
N HIS A 189 -19.54 23.22 -7.02
CA HIS A 189 -20.74 22.52 -6.56
C HIS A 189 -20.36 21.28 -5.70
N ALA A 190 -21.15 21.06 -4.63
CA ALA A 190 -21.03 19.85 -3.82
C ALA A 190 -21.39 18.62 -4.65
N ARG A 191 -20.52 17.59 -4.58
CA ARG A 191 -20.79 16.29 -5.20
C ARG A 191 -21.82 15.50 -4.43
N SER A 192 -22.64 14.76 -5.16
CA SER A 192 -23.57 13.81 -4.56
C SER A 192 -22.80 12.61 -3.96
N LEU A 193 -23.49 11.82 -3.11
CA LEU A 193 -22.92 10.58 -2.51
C LEU A 193 -22.41 9.62 -3.58
N ALA A 194 -23.17 9.43 -4.69
CA ALA A 194 -22.72 8.61 -5.79
C ALA A 194 -21.45 9.18 -6.44
N GLN A 195 -21.40 10.49 -6.71
CA GLN A 195 -20.24 11.14 -7.29
C GLN A 195 -19.00 11.09 -6.37
N VAL A 196 -19.16 11.23 -5.05
CA VAL A 196 -18.05 11.08 -4.09
C VAL A 196 -17.49 9.66 -4.14
N ARG A 197 -18.36 8.63 -4.11
CA ARG A 197 -17.96 7.23 -4.27
C ARG A 197 -17.21 7.03 -5.59
N ASP A 198 -17.74 7.52 -6.70
CA ASP A 198 -17.18 7.31 -8.04
C ASP A 198 -15.84 8.02 -8.21
N VAL A 199 -15.66 9.21 -7.64
CA VAL A 199 -14.36 9.91 -7.63
C VAL A 199 -13.29 9.13 -6.86
N LEU A 200 -13.65 8.53 -5.70
CA LEU A 200 -12.71 7.73 -4.92
C LEU A 200 -12.36 6.43 -5.63
N THR A 201 -13.33 5.71 -6.20
CA THR A 201 -13.05 4.48 -6.96
C THR A 201 -12.25 4.76 -8.22
N ALA A 202 -12.56 5.82 -8.97
CA ALA A 202 -11.82 6.20 -10.17
C ALA A 202 -10.36 6.57 -9.87
N ARG A 203 -10.09 7.22 -8.73
CA ARG A 203 -8.70 7.49 -8.29
C ARG A 203 -7.91 6.20 -8.14
N TYR A 204 -8.50 5.20 -7.50
CA TYR A 204 -7.88 3.90 -7.35
C TYR A 204 -7.65 3.23 -8.71
N ASP A 205 -8.66 3.21 -9.60
CA ASP A 205 -8.59 2.55 -10.91
C ASP A 205 -7.50 3.14 -11.81
N VAL A 206 -7.35 4.47 -11.82
CA VAL A 206 -6.26 5.15 -12.55
C VAL A 206 -4.90 4.68 -12.01
N ALA A 207 -4.71 4.73 -10.70
CA ALA A 207 -3.46 4.35 -10.09
C ALA A 207 -3.12 2.86 -10.27
N ARG A 208 -4.13 1.99 -10.18
CA ARG A 208 -3.98 0.56 -10.47
C ARG A 208 -3.50 0.32 -11.90
N ASN A 209 -4.12 0.99 -12.87
CA ASN A 209 -3.75 0.86 -14.27
C ASN A 209 -2.33 1.38 -14.53
N ASP A 210 -1.93 2.48 -13.89
CA ASP A 210 -0.58 3.03 -13.98
C ASP A 210 0.45 2.09 -13.34
N ALA A 211 0.17 1.55 -12.15
CA ALA A 211 1.03 0.60 -11.47
C ALA A 211 1.22 -0.71 -12.27
N VAL A 212 0.15 -1.23 -12.86
CA VAL A 212 0.21 -2.42 -13.73
C VAL A 212 1.05 -2.15 -14.98
N ARG A 213 0.86 -1.01 -15.64
CA ARG A 213 1.67 -0.61 -16.81
C ARG A 213 3.14 -0.46 -16.47
N ALA A 214 3.46 0.17 -15.34
CA ALA A 214 4.83 0.33 -14.87
C ALA A 214 5.50 -1.03 -14.58
N ALA A 215 4.79 -1.93 -13.92
CA ALA A 215 5.27 -3.28 -13.62
C ALA A 215 5.52 -4.10 -14.90
N GLN A 216 4.64 -4.00 -15.88
CA GLN A 216 4.79 -4.66 -17.20
C GLN A 216 6.01 -4.10 -17.95
N ALA A 217 6.20 -2.78 -17.97
CA ALA A 217 7.35 -2.13 -18.62
C ALA A 217 8.67 -2.56 -17.96
N ALA A 218 8.73 -2.63 -16.63
CA ALA A 218 9.90 -3.08 -15.89
C ALA A 218 10.24 -4.56 -16.19
N SER A 219 9.21 -5.42 -16.27
CA SER A 219 9.37 -6.83 -16.63
C SER A 219 9.88 -7.00 -18.06
N ALA A 220 9.36 -6.23 -19.01
CA ALA A 220 9.80 -6.26 -20.41
C ALA A 220 11.26 -5.79 -20.55
N ALA A 221 11.65 -4.73 -19.84
CA ALA A 221 13.03 -4.23 -19.82
C ALA A 221 14.00 -5.25 -19.23
N SER A 222 13.63 -5.95 -18.15
CA SER A 222 14.42 -7.04 -17.57
C SER A 222 14.59 -8.20 -18.54
N ALA A 223 13.53 -8.61 -19.23
CA ALA A 223 13.57 -9.67 -20.23
C ALA A 223 14.41 -9.31 -21.47
N ALA A 224 14.43 -8.04 -21.87
CA ALA A 224 15.28 -7.56 -22.94
C ALA A 224 16.77 -7.58 -22.55
N ASN A 225 17.07 -7.21 -21.30
CA ASN A 225 18.46 -7.20 -20.79
C ASN A 225 19.04 -8.62 -20.59
N THR A 226 18.20 -9.62 -20.30
CA THR A 226 18.64 -11.04 -20.22
C THR A 226 18.92 -11.65 -21.58
N ARG A 227 18.41 -11.09 -22.68
CA ARG A 227 18.66 -11.57 -24.05
C ARG A 227 19.98 -11.10 -24.64
N THR A 228 20.70 -10.18 -24.02
CA THR A 228 21.94 -9.56 -24.53
C THR A 228 23.22 -10.16 -23.94
N TRP A 229 23.18 -11.29 -23.24
CA TRP A 229 24.41 -11.99 -22.88
C TRP A 229 24.99 -12.67 -24.13
N PRO A 230 26.19 -12.27 -24.60
CA PRO A 230 26.85 -13.01 -25.66
C PRO A 230 27.11 -14.41 -25.14
N THR A 231 26.63 -15.43 -25.86
CA THR A 231 27.09 -16.79 -25.67
C THR A 231 28.57 -16.79 -25.93
N LEU A 232 29.38 -16.78 -24.88
CA LEU A 232 30.80 -17.13 -24.98
C LEU A 232 30.87 -18.57 -25.49
N ARG A 233 30.96 -18.71 -26.81
CA ARG A 233 31.45 -19.96 -27.42
C ARG A 233 32.91 -20.11 -26.99
N THR A 234 33.13 -20.83 -25.93
CA THR A 234 34.46 -21.40 -25.64
C THR A 234 34.73 -22.44 -26.71
N PRO A 235 35.80 -22.32 -27.54
CA PRO A 235 36.19 -23.43 -28.39
C PRO A 235 36.67 -24.55 -27.46
N LEU A 236 36.05 -25.70 -27.57
CA LEU A 236 36.56 -26.95 -27.00
C LEU A 236 37.91 -27.22 -27.66
N GLY A 237 39.00 -26.74 -27.04
CA GLY A 237 40.35 -27.19 -27.32
C GLY A 237 40.48 -28.63 -26.92
N VAL A 238 40.73 -29.47 -27.91
CA VAL A 238 41.08 -30.89 -27.80
C VAL A 238 42.29 -31.02 -26.90
N ILE A 239 42.12 -31.58 -25.70
CA ILE A 239 43.23 -32.13 -24.90
C ILE A 239 43.23 -33.65 -25.16
N SER A 240 43.87 -34.06 -26.25
CA SER A 240 44.38 -35.41 -26.41
C SER A 240 45.91 -35.30 -26.41
N GLU A 241 46.52 -35.88 -25.43
CA GLU A 241 47.87 -36.41 -25.30
C GLU A 241 48.47 -36.15 -23.94
N LEU A 242 48.38 -37.14 -23.08
CA LEU A 242 49.41 -37.48 -22.10
C LEU A 242 49.02 -38.78 -21.39
N ASN A 243 49.23 -39.90 -22.14
CA ASN A 243 49.35 -41.21 -21.50
C ASN A 243 50.34 -42.06 -22.27
N ARG A 244 51.63 -41.81 -22.15
CA ARG A 244 52.71 -42.75 -22.48
C ARG A 244 53.54 -43.01 -21.23
N LYS A 245 53.39 -44.23 -20.69
CA LYS A 245 54.35 -44.81 -19.74
C LYS A 245 55.67 -45.09 -20.46
N PRO A 246 56.82 -44.80 -19.84
CA PRO A 246 58.10 -45.39 -20.30
C PRO A 246 58.25 -46.80 -19.73
N THR A 247 58.74 -47.68 -20.60
CA THR A 247 59.32 -48.98 -20.27
C THR A 247 60.61 -48.82 -19.53
#